data_592044cce2a48e2dc0923ea194e59ff4
#
_entry.id   592044cce2a48e2dc0923ea194e59ff4
#
_cell.length_a   1.000
_cell.length_b   1.000
_cell.length_c   1.000
_cell.angle_alpha   90.00
_cell.angle_beta   90.00
_cell.angle_gamma   90.00
#
_symmetry.space_group_name_H-M   'P 1'
#
loop_
_entity.id
_entity.type
_entity.pdbx_description
1 polymer ?
#
loop_
_entity_poly.entity_id
_entity_poly.type
_entity_poly.pdbx_seq_one_letter_code
_entity_poly.pdbx_strand_id
1 'polypeptide(L)'
;RLSVFTGGRSLEAIERICLLSEDEFNESIIDMIESLVQQSLLRRDESFSGQPRFYMLETIHEYARLKLEESGEGDLLRQRHLAYFYDLSVRARYELEAGINQEYWVKVLDEEIGNLRSALSWATDKSPETALTLAANLWRFWQIRGYLLEGSRWLDAALRAADNARDEIKAEALHGLGVLAHGQGDYNSADKYYQQSLQIFESTQNKEGISHLLHALGTLAWMRGELDKAEDLFSRSLEIRKQLGDPRQIAVALNNYGYIALLKGKLDTAEAMCADSLVLSRTNKDSWCTALSLSNLGRIYLEKGDIKLAIDSLLESIRLLEELGDKRDLAIALTNLACCYMTVDKSIEAKVHLSRALQTLLELGNKLDIAYCIETAAQLAITRGEMAVGADMASTAEYLRRSIGYELPPIEKDRHKRYVLESISLESFELGNSRDIKHAIYWEKEIDKCLEWLNS
;
A
#
# COMPACT_ATOMS: atom_id res chain seq x y z
N ARG A 1 12.50 33.47 -16.03
CA ARG A 1 11.31 32.90 -15.37
C ARG A 1 11.38 31.38 -15.24
N LEU A 2 11.87 30.68 -16.27
CA LEU A 2 11.95 29.19 -16.28
C LEU A 2 12.79 28.59 -15.13
N SER A 3 13.60 29.39 -14.44
CA SER A 3 14.37 28.92 -13.28
C SER A 3 13.55 28.73 -11.99
N VAL A 4 12.25 29.03 -12.02
CA VAL A 4 11.34 28.70 -10.92
C VAL A 4 11.13 27.19 -10.77
N PHE A 5 11.28 26.44 -11.88
CA PHE A 5 11.15 24.99 -11.88
C PHE A 5 12.41 24.29 -11.38
N THR A 6 12.21 23.19 -10.68
CA THR A 6 13.27 22.28 -10.25
C THR A 6 13.14 20.96 -11.00
N GLY A 7 14.02 20.76 -11.98
CA GLY A 7 13.95 19.61 -12.89
C GLY A 7 13.30 19.93 -14.23
N GLY A 8 12.59 18.95 -14.81
CA GLY A 8 11.88 19.12 -16.08
C GLY A 8 10.57 19.89 -15.93
N ARG A 9 10.09 20.43 -17.06
CA ARG A 9 8.81 21.16 -17.14
C ARG A 9 8.11 20.88 -18.45
N SER A 10 6.78 20.73 -18.42
CA SER A 10 5.95 20.62 -19.60
C SER A 10 5.67 21.99 -20.21
N LEU A 11 5.23 22.02 -21.47
CA LEU A 11 4.82 23.28 -22.11
C LEU A 11 3.63 23.90 -21.37
N GLU A 12 2.63 23.09 -20.95
CA GLU A 12 1.49 23.56 -20.17
C GLU A 12 1.93 24.26 -18.88
N ALA A 13 2.87 23.65 -18.14
CA ALA A 13 3.38 24.24 -16.91
C ALA A 13 4.10 25.58 -17.17
N ILE A 14 4.87 25.66 -18.27
CA ILE A 14 5.54 26.90 -18.67
C ILE A 14 4.51 27.99 -18.97
N GLU A 15 3.50 27.70 -19.77
CA GLU A 15 2.42 28.64 -20.10
C GLU A 15 1.69 29.14 -18.87
N ARG A 16 1.26 28.26 -18.00
CA ARG A 16 0.47 28.62 -16.81
C ARG A 16 1.26 29.38 -15.75
N ILE A 17 2.55 29.14 -15.66
CA ILE A 17 3.39 29.72 -14.61
C ILE A 17 4.14 30.96 -15.10
N CYS A 18 4.74 30.93 -16.29
CA CYS A 18 5.66 31.95 -16.76
C CYS A 18 5.00 33.09 -17.53
N LEU A 19 3.80 32.90 -18.10
CA LEU A 19 3.05 33.98 -18.75
C LEU A 19 2.28 34.78 -17.69
N LEU A 20 2.64 36.05 -17.51
CA LEU A 20 2.01 36.93 -16.52
C LEU A 20 0.79 37.67 -17.08
N SER A 21 0.76 37.95 -18.41
CA SER A 21 -0.41 38.50 -19.12
C SER A 21 -0.46 37.94 -20.53
N GLU A 22 -1.67 37.89 -21.14
CA GLU A 22 -1.87 37.42 -22.50
C GLU A 22 -1.18 38.33 -23.56
N ASP A 23 -0.99 39.60 -23.25
CA ASP A 23 -0.42 40.62 -24.15
C ASP A 23 1.10 40.86 -23.91
N GLU A 24 1.77 40.05 -23.06
CA GLU A 24 3.13 40.37 -22.62
C GLU A 24 4.19 40.13 -23.68
N PHE A 25 3.92 39.24 -24.63
CA PHE A 25 4.87 38.88 -25.69
C PHE A 25 4.23 38.98 -27.07
N ASN A 26 4.92 39.64 -28.01
CA ASN A 26 4.55 39.64 -29.41
C ASN A 26 4.83 38.29 -30.12
N GLU A 27 5.57 37.40 -29.48
CA GLU A 27 5.97 36.08 -29.98
C GLU A 27 5.25 34.98 -29.25
N SER A 28 4.98 33.88 -29.94
CA SER A 28 4.44 32.67 -29.35
C SER A 28 5.43 32.11 -28.30
N ILE A 29 4.92 31.62 -27.16
CA ILE A 29 5.76 30.95 -26.15
C ILE A 29 6.53 29.77 -26.73
N ILE A 30 5.96 29.10 -27.73
CA ILE A 30 6.58 27.98 -28.43
C ILE A 30 7.85 28.49 -29.16
N ASP A 31 7.75 29.61 -29.89
CA ASP A 31 8.89 30.18 -30.64
C ASP A 31 10.03 30.60 -29.67
N MET A 32 9.66 31.17 -28.51
CA MET A 32 10.65 31.50 -27.47
C MET A 32 11.34 30.26 -26.90
N ILE A 33 10.59 29.18 -26.61
CA ILE A 33 11.16 27.94 -26.13
C ILE A 33 12.04 27.27 -27.17
N GLU A 34 11.62 27.26 -28.46
CA GLU A 34 12.42 26.74 -29.57
C GLU A 34 13.73 27.54 -29.75
N SER A 35 13.67 28.85 -29.62
CA SER A 35 14.87 29.72 -29.66
C SER A 35 15.85 29.35 -28.50
N LEU A 36 15.35 29.13 -27.30
CA LEU A 36 16.19 28.71 -26.16
C LEU A 36 16.80 27.33 -26.37
N VAL A 37 16.07 26.41 -27.00
CA VAL A 37 16.58 25.08 -27.35
C VAL A 37 17.67 25.17 -28.44
N GLN A 38 17.46 25.98 -29.47
CA GLN A 38 18.45 26.22 -30.54
C GLN A 38 19.74 26.84 -29.97
N GLN A 39 19.62 27.70 -28.97
CA GLN A 39 20.77 28.31 -28.30
C GLN A 39 21.41 27.39 -27.25
N SER A 40 20.96 26.15 -27.13
CA SER A 40 21.42 25.18 -26.10
C SER A 40 21.25 25.65 -24.64
N LEU A 41 20.35 26.58 -24.38
CA LEU A 41 19.98 27.03 -23.03
C LEU A 41 18.94 26.11 -22.41
N LEU A 42 18.15 25.43 -23.22
CA LEU A 42 17.24 24.35 -22.82
C LEU A 42 17.55 23.08 -23.64
N ARG A 43 17.40 21.94 -22.97
CA ARG A 43 17.36 20.62 -23.60
C ARG A 43 15.91 20.15 -23.67
N ARG A 44 15.48 19.68 -24.84
CA ARG A 44 14.22 18.98 -25.02
C ARG A 44 14.42 17.49 -24.80
N ASP A 45 13.48 16.87 -24.09
CA ASP A 45 13.38 15.44 -23.87
C ASP A 45 11.92 15.02 -24.03
N GLU A 46 11.60 13.75 -23.91
CA GLU A 46 10.24 13.24 -23.96
C GLU A 46 9.83 12.70 -22.58
N SER A 47 8.59 12.98 -22.18
CA SER A 47 7.98 12.37 -21.01
C SER A 47 7.65 10.89 -21.29
N PHE A 48 7.29 10.14 -20.24
CA PHE A 48 6.76 8.78 -20.41
C PHE A 48 5.52 8.72 -21.32
N SER A 49 4.78 9.81 -21.49
CA SER A 49 3.60 9.92 -22.36
C SER A 49 3.93 10.41 -23.78
N GLY A 50 5.21 10.60 -24.11
CA GLY A 50 5.66 11.13 -25.41
C GLY A 50 5.49 12.65 -25.56
N GLN A 51 5.08 13.36 -24.51
CA GLN A 51 4.96 14.82 -24.54
C GLN A 51 6.33 15.48 -24.34
N PRO A 52 6.60 16.65 -24.99
CA PRO A 52 7.87 17.33 -24.84
C PRO A 52 8.06 17.86 -23.40
N ARG A 53 9.24 17.61 -22.85
CA ARG A 53 9.71 18.17 -21.56
C ARG A 53 10.99 18.95 -21.77
N PHE A 54 11.12 20.05 -21.08
CA PHE A 54 12.24 20.99 -21.22
C PHE A 54 13.06 21.00 -19.93
N TYR A 55 14.37 20.95 -20.08
CA TYR A 55 15.32 20.94 -18.97
C TYR A 55 16.34 22.05 -19.14
N MET A 56 16.74 22.68 -18.08
CA MET A 56 17.83 23.66 -18.06
C MET A 56 19.08 23.04 -17.45
N LEU A 57 20.24 23.31 -18.04
CA LEU A 57 21.51 22.89 -17.42
C LEU A 57 21.71 23.62 -16.09
N GLU A 58 22.30 22.94 -15.10
CA GLU A 58 22.44 23.43 -13.74
C GLU A 58 23.08 24.84 -13.66
N THR A 59 24.19 25.03 -14.38
CA THR A 59 24.90 26.33 -14.42
C THR A 59 24.05 27.46 -15.00
N ILE A 60 23.23 27.14 -16.02
CA ILE A 60 22.32 28.11 -16.64
C ILE A 60 21.14 28.37 -15.70
N HIS A 61 20.65 27.32 -15.01
CA HIS A 61 19.59 27.43 -14.03
C HIS A 61 19.98 28.33 -12.85
N GLU A 62 21.18 28.15 -12.30
CA GLU A 62 21.71 29.02 -11.22
C GLU A 62 21.78 30.48 -11.65
N TYR A 63 22.34 30.75 -12.85
CA TYR A 63 22.39 32.10 -13.39
C TYR A 63 21.00 32.70 -13.61
N ALA A 64 20.09 31.93 -14.22
CA ALA A 64 18.71 32.37 -14.45
C ALA A 64 17.95 32.65 -13.15
N ARG A 65 18.24 31.86 -12.07
CA ARG A 65 17.68 32.09 -10.73
C ARG A 65 18.15 33.42 -10.14
N LEU A 66 19.45 33.76 -10.27
CA LEU A 66 19.94 35.06 -9.84
C LEU A 66 19.25 36.21 -10.58
N LYS A 67 19.05 36.05 -11.91
CA LYS A 67 18.33 37.04 -12.73
C LYS A 67 16.85 37.16 -12.34
N LEU A 68 16.22 36.06 -11.95
CA LEU A 68 14.85 36.06 -11.45
C LEU A 68 14.72 36.82 -10.13
N GLU A 69 15.66 36.65 -9.20
CA GLU A 69 15.67 37.44 -7.95
C GLU A 69 15.91 38.96 -8.23
N GLU A 70 16.85 39.28 -9.13
CA GLU A 70 17.10 40.68 -9.53
C GLU A 70 15.88 41.34 -10.18
N SER A 71 15.03 40.58 -10.90
CA SER A 71 13.85 41.14 -11.55
C SER A 71 12.69 41.46 -10.61
N GLY A 72 12.72 40.93 -9.37
CA GLY A 72 11.63 41.07 -8.41
C GLY A 72 10.38 40.21 -8.70
N GLU A 73 10.38 39.38 -9.77
CA GLU A 73 9.26 38.51 -10.13
C GLU A 73 9.28 37.18 -9.35
N GLY A 74 10.33 36.88 -8.61
CA GLY A 74 10.59 35.58 -8.00
C GLY A 74 9.45 35.06 -7.14
N ASP A 75 8.92 35.91 -6.23
CA ASP A 75 7.83 35.48 -5.33
C ASP A 75 6.51 35.24 -6.08
N LEU A 76 6.19 36.08 -7.07
CA LEU A 76 5.00 35.90 -7.90
C LEU A 76 5.05 34.57 -8.68
N LEU A 77 6.20 34.27 -9.27
CA LEU A 77 6.36 33.02 -10.03
C LEU A 77 6.36 31.79 -9.13
N ARG A 78 6.94 31.86 -7.93
CA ARG A 78 6.85 30.76 -6.94
C ARG A 78 5.42 30.56 -6.45
N GLN A 79 4.64 31.61 -6.29
CA GLN A 79 3.23 31.51 -5.94
C GLN A 79 2.43 30.82 -7.05
N ARG A 80 2.67 31.16 -8.35
CA ARG A 80 2.03 30.50 -9.48
C ARG A 80 2.48 29.04 -9.63
N HIS A 81 3.78 28.79 -9.41
CA HIS A 81 4.33 27.43 -9.37
C HIS A 81 3.64 26.59 -8.29
N LEU A 82 3.51 27.11 -7.08
CA LEU A 82 2.78 26.45 -6.00
C LEU A 82 1.33 26.17 -6.41
N ALA A 83 0.62 27.16 -6.96
CA ALA A 83 -0.77 26.99 -7.38
C ALA A 83 -0.93 25.89 -8.44
N TYR A 84 -0.06 25.83 -9.43
CA TYR A 84 -0.07 24.80 -10.45
C TYR A 84 0.14 23.39 -9.87
N PHE A 85 1.16 23.22 -9.03
CA PHE A 85 1.46 21.92 -8.43
C PHE A 85 0.49 21.52 -7.32
N TYR A 86 -0.15 22.47 -6.68
CA TYR A 86 -1.29 22.23 -5.81
C TYR A 86 -2.47 21.64 -6.61
N ASP A 87 -2.87 22.27 -7.73
CA ASP A 87 -3.94 21.76 -8.61
C ASP A 87 -3.60 20.37 -9.17
N LEU A 88 -2.33 20.15 -9.53
CA LEU A 88 -1.85 18.83 -9.96
C LEU A 88 -2.03 17.79 -8.86
N SER A 89 -1.68 18.13 -7.62
CA SER A 89 -1.78 17.22 -6.45
C SER A 89 -3.24 16.86 -6.14
N VAL A 90 -4.17 17.80 -6.26
CA VAL A 90 -5.60 17.54 -6.05
C VAL A 90 -6.14 16.54 -7.07
N ARG A 91 -5.79 16.73 -8.36
CA ARG A 91 -6.17 15.79 -9.44
C ARG A 91 -5.55 14.41 -9.21
N ALA A 92 -4.26 14.37 -8.87
CA ALA A 92 -3.54 13.12 -8.60
C ALA A 92 -4.12 12.36 -7.41
N ARG A 93 -4.46 13.05 -6.30
CA ARG A 93 -5.10 12.44 -5.14
C ARG A 93 -6.37 11.69 -5.53
N TYR A 94 -7.28 12.34 -6.25
CA TYR A 94 -8.54 11.73 -6.67
C TYR A 94 -8.33 10.44 -7.47
N GLU A 95 -7.43 10.46 -8.45
CA GLU A 95 -7.15 9.32 -9.32
C GLU A 95 -6.40 8.19 -8.58
N LEU A 96 -5.48 8.53 -7.68
CA LEU A 96 -4.76 7.56 -6.87
C LEU A 96 -5.68 6.85 -5.85
N GLU A 97 -6.66 7.57 -5.30
CA GLU A 97 -7.67 7.00 -4.39
C GLU A 97 -8.71 6.17 -5.17
N ALA A 98 -9.10 6.59 -6.36
CA ALA A 98 -10.02 5.84 -7.23
C ALA A 98 -9.37 4.56 -7.81
N GLY A 99 -8.05 4.54 -7.97
CA GLY A 99 -7.29 3.38 -8.44
C GLY A 99 -7.43 3.06 -9.93
N ILE A 100 -8.11 3.90 -10.72
CA ILE A 100 -8.41 3.63 -12.14
C ILE A 100 -7.19 3.90 -13.03
N ASN A 101 -6.50 5.03 -12.81
CA ASN A 101 -5.34 5.48 -13.58
C ASN A 101 -4.08 5.58 -12.72
N GLN A 102 -3.96 4.72 -11.70
CA GLN A 102 -2.92 4.84 -10.67
C GLN A 102 -1.50 4.83 -11.25
N GLU A 103 -1.18 3.91 -12.16
CA GLU A 103 0.14 3.83 -12.77
C GLU A 103 0.50 5.10 -13.56
N TYR A 104 -0.45 5.65 -14.30
CA TYR A 104 -0.27 6.90 -15.05
C TYR A 104 0.06 8.06 -14.10
N TRP A 105 -0.74 8.24 -13.03
CA TRP A 105 -0.55 9.34 -12.09
C TRP A 105 0.69 9.21 -11.23
N VAL A 106 1.10 8.00 -10.90
CA VAL A 106 2.39 7.76 -10.25
C VAL A 106 3.54 8.23 -11.14
N LYS A 107 3.52 7.91 -12.45
CA LYS A 107 4.54 8.37 -13.40
C LYS A 107 4.53 9.90 -13.58
N VAL A 108 3.34 10.53 -13.62
CA VAL A 108 3.21 12.00 -13.65
C VAL A 108 3.88 12.64 -12.45
N LEU A 109 3.58 12.13 -11.24
CA LEU A 109 4.16 12.68 -10.00
C LEU A 109 5.66 12.41 -9.88
N ASP A 110 6.14 11.27 -10.37
CA ASP A 110 7.59 10.98 -10.45
C ASP A 110 8.33 11.98 -11.31
N GLU A 111 7.79 12.33 -12.49
CA GLU A 111 8.39 13.34 -13.36
C GLU A 111 8.39 14.74 -12.74
N GLU A 112 7.42 15.02 -11.86
CA GLU A 112 7.24 16.31 -11.20
C GLU A 112 7.80 16.37 -9.78
N ILE A 113 8.46 15.31 -9.29
CA ILE A 113 8.88 15.20 -7.89
C ILE A 113 9.79 16.36 -7.44
N GLY A 114 10.69 16.84 -8.32
CA GLY A 114 11.55 18.00 -8.06
C GLY A 114 10.75 19.29 -7.86
N ASN A 115 9.76 19.52 -8.71
CA ASN A 115 8.88 20.68 -8.65
C ASN A 115 7.96 20.62 -7.41
N LEU A 116 7.42 19.44 -7.09
CA LEU A 116 6.60 19.22 -5.88
C LEU A 116 7.40 19.48 -4.60
N ARG A 117 8.66 19.03 -4.52
CA ARG A 117 9.56 19.33 -3.39
C ARG A 117 9.82 20.82 -3.26
N SER A 118 10.06 21.50 -4.39
CA SER A 118 10.27 22.95 -4.40
C SER A 118 9.02 23.70 -3.95
N ALA A 119 7.84 23.31 -4.44
CA ALA A 119 6.57 23.89 -4.03
C ALA A 119 6.28 23.69 -2.54
N LEU A 120 6.50 22.47 -2.01
CA LEU A 120 6.36 22.16 -0.58
C LEU A 120 7.31 22.99 0.28
N SER A 121 8.58 23.08 -0.11
CA SER A 121 9.58 23.87 0.63
C SER A 121 9.18 25.33 0.72
N TRP A 122 8.84 25.96 -0.41
CA TRP A 122 8.43 27.37 -0.42
C TRP A 122 7.12 27.60 0.34
N ALA A 123 6.14 26.70 0.18
CA ALA A 123 4.84 26.83 0.83
C ALA A 123 4.94 26.66 2.35
N THR A 124 5.83 25.82 2.86
CA THR A 124 6.02 25.63 4.31
C THR A 124 6.35 26.95 5.02
N ASP A 125 7.10 27.83 4.37
CA ASP A 125 7.48 29.13 4.93
C ASP A 125 6.44 30.24 4.63
N LYS A 126 5.82 30.22 3.46
CA LYS A 126 5.00 31.33 2.95
C LYS A 126 3.49 31.11 3.01
N SER A 127 3.05 29.85 2.94
CA SER A 127 1.65 29.46 2.93
C SER A 127 1.45 28.10 3.61
N PRO A 128 1.63 28.00 4.95
CA PRO A 128 1.69 26.73 5.66
C PRO A 128 0.46 25.83 5.47
N GLU A 129 -0.75 26.40 5.42
CA GLU A 129 -1.97 25.63 5.20
C GLU A 129 -1.98 25.00 3.79
N THR A 130 -1.50 25.74 2.78
CA THR A 130 -1.36 25.21 1.42
C THR A 130 -0.30 24.10 1.37
N ALA A 131 0.82 24.25 2.08
CA ALA A 131 1.85 23.22 2.21
C ALA A 131 1.27 21.94 2.84
N LEU A 132 0.48 22.09 3.91
CA LEU A 132 -0.14 20.97 4.59
C LEU A 132 -1.12 20.24 3.70
N THR A 133 -1.96 20.98 2.94
CA THR A 133 -2.90 20.38 1.99
C THR A 133 -2.17 19.68 0.84
N LEU A 134 -1.12 20.31 0.28
CA LEU A 134 -0.29 19.72 -0.77
C LEU A 134 0.36 18.42 -0.29
N ALA A 135 0.95 18.42 0.92
CA ALA A 135 1.54 17.22 1.51
C ALA A 135 0.47 16.14 1.77
N ALA A 136 -0.70 16.53 2.31
CA ALA A 136 -1.81 15.61 2.52
C ALA A 136 -2.34 14.99 1.22
N ASN A 137 -2.29 15.68 0.08
CA ASN A 137 -2.69 15.10 -1.20
C ASN A 137 -1.67 14.07 -1.74
N LEU A 138 -0.42 14.10 -1.28
CA LEU A 138 0.67 13.28 -1.82
C LEU A 138 0.98 12.03 -1.00
N TRP A 139 0.35 11.79 0.17
CA TRP A 139 0.71 10.65 1.00
C TRP A 139 0.54 9.31 0.28
N ARG A 140 -0.50 9.17 -0.55
CA ARG A 140 -0.75 7.95 -1.32
C ARG A 140 0.34 7.69 -2.35
N PHE A 141 0.81 8.73 -3.03
CA PHE A 141 1.94 8.64 -3.94
C PHE A 141 3.22 8.16 -3.21
N TRP A 142 3.56 8.77 -2.07
CA TRP A 142 4.71 8.36 -1.28
C TRP A 142 4.59 6.91 -0.78
N GLN A 143 3.40 6.48 -0.40
CA GLN A 143 3.14 5.09 -0.01
C GLN A 143 3.42 4.13 -1.18
N ILE A 144 2.87 4.41 -2.36
CA ILE A 144 3.00 3.54 -3.54
C ILE A 144 4.45 3.45 -4.00
N ARG A 145 5.18 4.58 -3.98
CA ARG A 145 6.60 4.65 -4.38
C ARG A 145 7.58 4.18 -3.32
N GLY A 146 7.12 3.88 -2.10
CA GLY A 146 7.98 3.54 -0.99
C GLY A 146 8.79 4.72 -0.42
N TYR A 147 8.44 5.96 -0.75
CA TYR A 147 9.09 7.18 -0.21
C TYR A 147 8.57 7.52 1.20
N LEU A 148 8.42 6.48 2.05
CA LEU A 148 7.72 6.58 3.33
C LEU A 148 8.36 7.61 4.28
N LEU A 149 9.69 7.60 4.40
CA LEU A 149 10.42 8.53 5.27
C LEU A 149 10.34 9.98 4.76
N GLU A 150 10.44 10.17 3.45
CA GLU A 150 10.35 11.49 2.83
C GLU A 150 8.95 12.08 3.04
N GLY A 151 7.91 11.32 2.73
CA GLY A 151 6.52 11.73 2.92
C GLY A 151 6.21 12.07 4.37
N SER A 152 6.67 11.26 5.33
CA SER A 152 6.51 11.55 6.75
C SER A 152 7.18 12.85 7.16
N ARG A 153 8.38 13.15 6.63
CA ARG A 153 9.09 14.42 6.92
C ARG A 153 8.32 15.64 6.39
N TRP A 154 7.81 15.56 5.16
CA TRP A 154 7.04 16.65 4.58
C TRP A 154 5.73 16.92 5.33
N LEU A 155 4.96 15.85 5.62
CA LEU A 155 3.72 15.96 6.39
C LEU A 155 3.95 16.53 7.78
N ASP A 156 4.97 16.07 8.49
CA ASP A 156 5.29 16.49 9.84
C ASP A 156 5.81 17.95 9.87
N ALA A 157 6.64 18.35 8.90
CA ALA A 157 7.10 19.73 8.76
C ALA A 157 5.95 20.69 8.45
N ALA A 158 5.07 20.33 7.51
CA ALA A 158 3.92 21.14 7.14
C ALA A 158 2.89 21.23 8.29
N LEU A 159 2.66 20.13 9.01
CA LEU A 159 1.75 20.10 10.16
C LEU A 159 2.24 21.02 11.28
N ARG A 160 3.55 21.01 11.56
CA ARG A 160 4.14 21.93 12.55
C ARG A 160 4.10 23.39 12.13
N ALA A 161 4.25 23.69 10.84
CA ALA A 161 4.19 25.07 10.34
C ALA A 161 2.76 25.62 10.32
N ALA A 162 1.75 24.74 10.16
CA ALA A 162 0.36 25.10 9.94
C ALA A 162 -0.52 25.01 11.21
N ASP A 163 -0.07 25.58 12.35
CA ASP A 163 -0.78 25.51 13.63
C ASP A 163 -2.24 25.97 13.55
N ASN A 164 -2.53 26.97 12.72
CA ASN A 164 -3.86 27.55 12.54
C ASN A 164 -4.63 26.98 11.33
N ALA A 165 -4.14 25.89 10.72
CA ALA A 165 -4.85 25.25 9.63
C ALA A 165 -6.20 24.69 10.09
N ARG A 166 -7.14 24.53 9.14
CA ARG A 166 -8.44 23.92 9.39
C ARG A 166 -8.28 22.49 9.91
N ASP A 167 -9.13 22.12 10.84
CA ASP A 167 -9.06 20.81 11.50
C ASP A 167 -9.16 19.63 10.52
N GLU A 168 -9.99 19.75 9.46
CA GLU A 168 -10.11 18.71 8.45
C GLU A 168 -8.78 18.45 7.73
N ILE A 169 -8.01 19.52 7.41
CA ILE A 169 -6.71 19.37 6.74
C ILE A 169 -5.69 18.73 7.67
N LYS A 170 -5.72 19.08 8.97
CA LYS A 170 -4.86 18.45 9.99
C LYS A 170 -5.18 16.97 10.13
N ALA A 171 -6.47 16.61 10.13
CA ALA A 171 -6.91 15.23 10.21
C ALA A 171 -6.44 14.41 9.01
N GLU A 172 -6.56 14.96 7.79
CA GLU A 172 -6.07 14.31 6.55
C GLU A 172 -4.55 14.09 6.60
N ALA A 173 -3.79 15.09 7.06
CA ALA A 173 -2.33 14.98 7.19
C ALA A 173 -1.93 13.93 8.24
N LEU A 174 -2.63 13.89 9.39
CA LEU A 174 -2.44 12.87 10.42
C LEU A 174 -2.80 11.47 9.90
N HIS A 175 -3.85 11.34 9.12
CA HIS A 175 -4.18 10.08 8.44
C HIS A 175 -3.01 9.64 7.54
N GLY A 176 -2.51 10.53 6.70
CA GLY A 176 -1.35 10.25 5.85
C GLY A 176 -0.11 9.83 6.64
N LEU A 177 0.22 10.55 7.74
CA LEU A 177 1.30 10.16 8.66
C LEU A 177 1.09 8.75 9.24
N GLY A 178 -0.13 8.43 9.63
CA GLY A 178 -0.49 7.11 10.12
C GLY A 178 -0.26 6.00 9.07
N VAL A 179 -0.66 6.24 7.82
CA VAL A 179 -0.45 5.29 6.71
C VAL A 179 1.04 5.09 6.42
N LEU A 180 1.83 6.18 6.39
CA LEU A 180 3.26 6.08 6.14
C LEU A 180 4.01 5.40 7.31
N ALA A 181 3.65 5.70 8.56
CA ALA A 181 4.19 5.01 9.73
C ALA A 181 3.84 3.52 9.73
N HIS A 182 2.60 3.17 9.37
CA HIS A 182 2.20 1.77 9.18
C HIS A 182 3.08 1.07 8.11
N GLY A 183 3.29 1.71 6.96
CA GLY A 183 4.16 1.20 5.91
C GLY A 183 5.63 1.02 6.35
N GLN A 184 6.10 1.81 7.32
CA GLN A 184 7.43 1.68 7.94
C GLN A 184 7.50 0.58 9.00
N GLY A 185 6.36 -0.05 9.37
CA GLY A 185 6.26 -0.99 10.47
C GLY A 185 6.20 -0.35 11.86
N ASP A 186 6.13 0.98 11.95
CA ASP A 186 5.93 1.69 13.22
C ASP A 186 4.44 1.76 13.58
N TYR A 187 3.92 0.62 14.02
CA TYR A 187 2.51 0.48 14.39
C TYR A 187 2.08 1.33 15.59
N ASN A 188 3.02 1.72 16.45
CA ASN A 188 2.71 2.57 17.60
C ASN A 188 2.49 4.03 17.17
N SER A 189 3.35 4.56 16.32
CA SER A 189 3.15 5.88 15.73
C SER A 189 1.94 5.92 14.82
N ALA A 190 1.69 4.86 14.03
CA ALA A 190 0.50 4.75 13.20
C ALA A 190 -0.79 4.83 14.03
N ASP A 191 -0.89 4.06 15.11
CA ASP A 191 -2.04 4.07 16.02
C ASP A 191 -2.27 5.48 16.60
N LYS A 192 -1.21 6.13 17.10
CA LYS A 192 -1.27 7.48 17.64
C LYS A 192 -1.81 8.49 16.61
N TYR A 193 -1.27 8.48 15.40
CA TYR A 193 -1.71 9.40 14.34
C TYR A 193 -3.15 9.12 13.91
N TYR A 194 -3.55 7.85 13.77
CA TYR A 194 -4.93 7.50 13.44
C TYR A 194 -5.91 7.91 14.53
N GLN A 195 -5.59 7.74 15.82
CA GLN A 195 -6.43 8.18 16.94
C GLN A 195 -6.60 9.71 16.95
N GLN A 196 -5.52 10.46 16.74
CA GLN A 196 -5.57 11.92 16.67
C GLN A 196 -6.44 12.39 15.50
N SER A 197 -6.27 11.80 14.33
CA SER A 197 -7.08 12.10 13.16
C SER A 197 -8.57 11.75 13.40
N LEU A 198 -8.84 10.57 13.99
CA LEU A 198 -10.20 10.13 14.31
C LEU A 198 -10.92 11.11 15.26
N GLN A 199 -10.24 11.56 16.30
CA GLN A 199 -10.79 12.54 17.24
C GLN A 199 -11.21 13.84 16.55
N ILE A 200 -10.42 14.30 15.58
CA ILE A 200 -10.75 15.50 14.81
C ILE A 200 -11.95 15.23 13.89
N PHE A 201 -11.95 14.12 13.13
CA PHE A 201 -13.08 13.81 12.25
C PHE A 201 -14.39 13.54 13.02
N GLU A 202 -14.32 12.99 14.23
CA GLU A 202 -15.49 12.87 15.11
C GLU A 202 -16.02 14.24 15.54
N SER A 203 -15.13 15.19 15.91
CA SER A 203 -15.52 16.56 16.29
C SER A 203 -16.15 17.34 15.14
N THR A 204 -15.67 17.11 13.89
CA THR A 204 -16.19 17.74 12.67
C THR A 204 -17.32 16.94 12.02
N GLN A 205 -17.70 15.80 12.58
CA GLN A 205 -18.74 14.88 12.06
C GLN A 205 -18.47 14.41 10.63
N ASN A 206 -17.22 14.31 10.22
CA ASN A 206 -16.82 13.81 8.90
C ASN A 206 -16.95 12.29 8.85
N LYS A 207 -18.11 11.78 8.44
CA LYS A 207 -18.39 10.34 8.38
C LYS A 207 -17.42 9.57 7.48
N GLU A 208 -16.99 10.15 6.36
CA GLU A 208 -16.05 9.50 5.44
C GLU A 208 -14.71 9.29 6.11
N GLY A 209 -14.12 10.35 6.69
CA GLY A 209 -12.87 10.27 7.44
C GLY A 209 -12.95 9.30 8.62
N ILE A 210 -14.05 9.34 9.39
CA ILE A 210 -14.28 8.39 10.49
C ILE A 210 -14.25 6.95 9.97
N SER A 211 -14.96 6.66 8.87
CA SER A 211 -15.02 5.29 8.34
C SER A 211 -13.66 4.77 7.86
N HIS A 212 -12.84 5.63 7.25
CA HIS A 212 -11.49 5.30 6.81
C HIS A 212 -10.57 5.01 8.00
N LEU A 213 -10.64 5.82 9.07
CA LEU A 213 -9.80 5.61 10.25
C LEU A 213 -10.23 4.41 11.09
N LEU A 214 -11.53 4.15 11.22
CA LEU A 214 -12.00 2.91 11.85
C LEU A 214 -11.49 1.67 11.10
N HIS A 215 -11.47 1.73 9.77
CA HIS A 215 -10.88 0.68 8.95
C HIS A 215 -9.37 0.53 9.19
N ALA A 216 -8.61 1.63 9.19
CA ALA A 216 -7.16 1.61 9.40
C ALA A 216 -6.81 1.09 10.81
N LEU A 217 -7.53 1.54 11.83
CA LEU A 217 -7.38 1.06 13.22
C LEU A 217 -7.77 -0.42 13.36
N GLY A 218 -8.81 -0.86 12.63
CA GLY A 218 -9.21 -2.27 12.55
C GLY A 218 -8.09 -3.15 11.98
N THR A 219 -7.42 -2.66 10.93
CA THR A 219 -6.25 -3.34 10.34
C THR A 219 -5.10 -3.44 11.34
N LEU A 220 -4.78 -2.37 12.07
CA LEU A 220 -3.74 -2.41 13.12
C LEU A 220 -4.11 -3.37 14.25
N ALA A 221 -5.38 -3.38 14.68
CA ALA A 221 -5.86 -4.30 15.72
C ALA A 221 -5.72 -5.75 15.26
N TRP A 222 -6.11 -6.05 14.00
CA TRP A 222 -5.90 -7.37 13.42
C TRP A 222 -4.42 -7.76 13.40
N MET A 223 -3.53 -6.88 12.95
CA MET A 223 -2.08 -7.16 12.90
C MET A 223 -1.47 -7.39 14.29
N ARG A 224 -2.09 -6.85 15.36
CA ARG A 224 -1.71 -7.09 16.75
C ARG A 224 -2.38 -8.33 17.36
N GLY A 225 -3.20 -9.06 16.59
CA GLY A 225 -3.98 -10.21 17.08
C GLY A 225 -5.20 -9.85 17.92
N GLU A 226 -5.56 -8.55 18.03
CA GLU A 226 -6.70 -8.02 18.79
C GLU A 226 -8.00 -8.21 17.98
N LEU A 227 -8.39 -9.48 17.71
CA LEU A 227 -9.48 -9.80 16.75
C LEU A 227 -10.84 -9.25 17.16
N ASP A 228 -11.16 -9.19 18.46
CA ASP A 228 -12.45 -8.62 18.92
C ASP A 228 -12.53 -7.13 18.66
N LYS A 229 -11.43 -6.41 18.89
CA LYS A 229 -11.33 -4.99 18.59
C LYS A 229 -11.37 -4.73 17.07
N ALA A 230 -10.70 -5.57 16.28
CA ALA A 230 -10.74 -5.49 14.82
C ALA A 230 -12.17 -5.70 14.28
N GLU A 231 -12.90 -6.68 14.81
CA GLU A 231 -14.29 -6.96 14.46
C GLU A 231 -15.20 -5.76 14.76
N ASP A 232 -15.10 -5.15 15.96
CA ASP A 232 -15.86 -3.94 16.31
C ASP A 232 -15.56 -2.79 15.35
N LEU A 233 -14.28 -2.49 15.12
CA LEU A 233 -13.86 -1.38 14.27
C LEU A 233 -14.31 -1.55 12.81
N PHE A 234 -14.16 -2.76 12.24
CA PHE A 234 -14.63 -3.01 10.87
C PHE A 234 -16.15 -3.00 10.77
N SER A 235 -16.87 -3.50 11.78
CA SER A 235 -18.34 -3.45 11.83
C SER A 235 -18.85 -2.00 11.83
N ARG A 236 -18.27 -1.14 12.67
CA ARG A 236 -18.61 0.29 12.73
C ARG A 236 -18.25 1.01 11.43
N SER A 237 -17.10 0.71 10.84
CA SER A 237 -16.71 1.25 9.53
C SER A 237 -17.72 0.85 8.45
N LEU A 238 -18.14 -0.42 8.40
CA LEU A 238 -19.13 -0.93 7.45
C LEU A 238 -20.48 -0.24 7.61
N GLU A 239 -20.94 -0.02 8.83
CA GLU A 239 -22.21 0.65 9.10
C GLU A 239 -22.21 2.08 8.54
N ILE A 240 -21.12 2.83 8.77
CA ILE A 240 -20.98 4.19 8.24
C ILE A 240 -20.90 4.18 6.71
N ARG A 241 -20.14 3.26 6.10
CA ARG A 241 -20.05 3.14 4.65
C ARG A 241 -21.38 2.78 3.99
N LYS A 242 -22.21 1.96 4.63
CA LYS A 242 -23.59 1.70 4.19
C LYS A 242 -24.44 2.97 4.21
N GLN A 243 -24.28 3.85 5.21
CA GLN A 243 -24.99 5.14 5.25
C GLN A 243 -24.50 6.11 4.17
N LEU A 244 -23.20 6.08 3.81
CA LEU A 244 -22.64 6.92 2.74
C LEU A 244 -23.04 6.43 1.35
N GLY A 245 -23.31 5.13 1.19
CA GLY A 245 -23.88 4.55 -0.03
C GLY A 245 -22.87 4.29 -1.15
N ASP A 246 -21.54 4.36 -0.90
CA ASP A 246 -20.52 4.01 -1.89
C ASP A 246 -20.36 2.49 -1.99
N PRO A 247 -20.78 1.85 -3.10
CA PRO A 247 -20.76 0.40 -3.22
C PRO A 247 -19.35 -0.20 -3.17
N ARG A 248 -18.33 0.50 -3.67
CA ARG A 248 -16.92 0.05 -3.63
C ARG A 248 -16.41 0.00 -2.20
N GLN A 249 -16.63 1.07 -1.45
CA GLN A 249 -16.23 1.15 -0.05
C GLN A 249 -16.98 0.13 0.82
N ILE A 250 -18.24 -0.13 0.53
CA ILE A 250 -19.05 -1.15 1.20
C ILE A 250 -18.47 -2.55 0.91
N ALA A 251 -18.13 -2.86 -0.35
CA ALA A 251 -17.56 -4.14 -0.73
C ALA A 251 -16.24 -4.41 0.01
N VAL A 252 -15.33 -3.43 0.05
CA VAL A 252 -14.06 -3.54 0.79
C VAL A 252 -14.30 -3.77 2.29
N ALA A 253 -15.25 -3.06 2.90
CA ALA A 253 -15.56 -3.23 4.32
C ALA A 253 -16.16 -4.60 4.63
N LEU A 254 -17.06 -5.09 3.78
CA LEU A 254 -17.62 -6.43 3.88
C LEU A 254 -16.55 -7.51 3.78
N ASN A 255 -15.63 -7.38 2.82
CA ASN A 255 -14.53 -8.32 2.64
C ASN A 255 -13.63 -8.40 3.89
N ASN A 256 -13.27 -7.25 4.47
CA ASN A 256 -12.40 -7.23 5.65
C ASN A 256 -13.10 -7.72 6.92
N TYR A 257 -14.37 -7.37 7.07
CA TYR A 257 -15.18 -7.93 8.17
C TYR A 257 -15.33 -9.45 8.02
N GLY A 258 -15.60 -9.94 6.81
CA GLY A 258 -15.64 -11.37 6.49
C GLY A 258 -14.32 -12.09 6.80
N TYR A 259 -13.18 -11.46 6.49
CA TYR A 259 -11.88 -12.01 6.82
C TYR A 259 -11.64 -12.14 8.33
N ILE A 260 -12.02 -11.14 9.13
CA ILE A 260 -11.93 -11.24 10.60
C ILE A 260 -12.88 -12.32 11.16
N ALA A 261 -14.08 -12.42 10.61
CA ALA A 261 -15.02 -13.49 10.97
C ALA A 261 -14.43 -14.89 10.68
N LEU A 262 -13.76 -15.05 9.52
CA LEU A 262 -13.02 -16.28 9.19
C LEU A 262 -11.94 -16.58 10.24
N LEU A 263 -11.08 -15.60 10.57
CA LEU A 263 -10.01 -15.79 11.56
C LEU A 263 -10.53 -16.18 12.95
N LYS A 264 -11.74 -15.74 13.30
CA LYS A 264 -12.46 -16.12 14.54
C LYS A 264 -13.21 -17.45 14.43
N GLY A 265 -13.17 -18.13 13.28
CA GLY A 265 -13.88 -19.38 13.04
C GLY A 265 -15.41 -19.23 12.83
N LYS A 266 -15.92 -17.99 12.66
CA LYS A 266 -17.34 -17.71 12.36
C LYS A 266 -17.63 -17.89 10.87
N LEU A 267 -17.53 -19.15 10.37
CA LEU A 267 -17.50 -19.46 8.93
C LEU A 267 -18.74 -19.01 8.17
N ASP A 268 -19.94 -19.13 8.75
CA ASP A 268 -21.20 -18.71 8.07
C ASP A 268 -21.28 -17.18 7.92
N THR A 269 -20.86 -16.44 8.95
CA THR A 269 -20.77 -14.97 8.87
C THR A 269 -19.72 -14.55 7.85
N ALA A 270 -18.56 -15.20 7.84
CA ALA A 270 -17.48 -14.93 6.90
C ALA A 270 -17.94 -15.13 5.45
N GLU A 271 -18.61 -16.26 5.17
CA GLU A 271 -19.14 -16.57 3.84
C GLU A 271 -20.17 -15.53 3.39
N ALA A 272 -21.15 -15.19 4.24
CA ALA A 272 -22.18 -14.22 3.90
C ALA A 272 -21.56 -12.84 3.56
N MET A 273 -20.61 -12.36 4.40
CA MET A 273 -19.97 -11.05 4.17
C MET A 273 -19.12 -11.05 2.90
N CYS A 274 -18.31 -12.09 2.66
CA CYS A 274 -17.47 -12.18 1.46
C CYS A 274 -18.31 -12.41 0.18
N ALA A 275 -19.43 -13.13 0.25
CA ALA A 275 -20.35 -13.32 -0.88
C ALA A 275 -21.05 -11.98 -1.23
N ASP A 276 -21.51 -11.22 -0.26
CA ASP A 276 -22.09 -9.89 -0.50
C ASP A 276 -21.05 -8.93 -1.10
N SER A 277 -19.80 -8.99 -0.61
CA SER A 277 -18.67 -8.24 -1.18
C SER A 277 -18.44 -8.62 -2.65
N LEU A 278 -18.43 -9.92 -2.97
CA LEU A 278 -18.25 -10.43 -4.33
C LEU A 278 -19.35 -9.94 -5.28
N VAL A 279 -20.60 -9.94 -4.84
CA VAL A 279 -21.73 -9.45 -5.65
C VAL A 279 -21.55 -7.96 -5.95
N LEU A 280 -21.23 -7.14 -4.93
CA LEU A 280 -21.04 -5.71 -5.11
C LEU A 280 -19.83 -5.39 -5.99
N SER A 281 -18.69 -6.04 -5.77
CA SER A 281 -17.47 -5.79 -6.54
C SER A 281 -17.62 -6.19 -8.01
N ARG A 282 -18.28 -7.32 -8.32
CA ARG A 282 -18.60 -7.70 -9.69
C ARG A 282 -19.54 -6.71 -10.37
N THR A 283 -20.58 -6.23 -9.65
CA THR A 283 -21.54 -5.25 -10.17
C THR A 283 -20.85 -3.94 -10.51
N ASN A 284 -19.87 -3.53 -9.70
CA ASN A 284 -19.10 -2.30 -9.89
C ASN A 284 -17.86 -2.49 -10.79
N LYS A 285 -17.64 -3.70 -11.32
CA LYS A 285 -16.46 -4.04 -12.15
C LYS A 285 -15.13 -3.77 -11.43
N ASP A 286 -15.10 -3.90 -10.10
CA ASP A 286 -13.90 -3.79 -9.29
C ASP A 286 -13.19 -5.14 -9.25
N SER A 287 -12.26 -5.36 -10.19
CA SER A 287 -11.52 -6.62 -10.33
C SER A 287 -10.69 -6.94 -9.10
N TRP A 288 -10.12 -5.91 -8.43
CA TRP A 288 -9.29 -6.11 -7.24
C TRP A 288 -10.13 -6.63 -6.06
N CYS A 289 -11.21 -5.92 -5.71
CA CYS A 289 -12.08 -6.36 -4.62
C CYS A 289 -12.76 -7.71 -4.93
N THR A 290 -13.07 -7.99 -6.21
CA THR A 290 -13.57 -9.29 -6.68
C THR A 290 -12.56 -10.41 -6.38
N ALA A 291 -11.28 -10.18 -6.71
CA ALA A 291 -10.22 -11.16 -6.48
C ALA A 291 -10.01 -11.45 -4.99
N LEU A 292 -10.00 -10.41 -4.15
CA LEU A 292 -9.88 -10.57 -2.69
C LEU A 292 -11.06 -11.34 -2.09
N SER A 293 -12.29 -11.02 -2.51
CA SER A 293 -13.50 -11.71 -2.04
C SER A 293 -13.47 -13.19 -2.42
N LEU A 294 -13.04 -13.50 -3.64
CA LEU A 294 -12.86 -14.87 -4.12
C LEU A 294 -11.75 -15.61 -3.34
N SER A 295 -10.64 -14.97 -3.04
CA SER A 295 -9.56 -15.55 -2.24
C SER A 295 -10.03 -15.90 -0.83
N ASN A 296 -10.77 -14.99 -0.18
CA ASN A 296 -11.34 -15.24 1.14
C ASN A 296 -12.42 -16.33 1.11
N LEU A 297 -13.32 -16.31 0.13
CA LEU A 297 -14.32 -17.38 -0.06
C LEU A 297 -13.64 -18.73 -0.29
N GLY A 298 -12.58 -18.79 -1.10
CA GLY A 298 -11.82 -20.01 -1.30
C GLY A 298 -11.26 -20.58 0.00
N ARG A 299 -10.72 -19.73 0.87
CA ARG A 299 -10.27 -20.15 2.20
C ARG A 299 -11.42 -20.58 3.10
N ILE A 300 -12.57 -19.90 3.08
CA ILE A 300 -13.77 -20.25 3.85
C ILE A 300 -14.30 -21.62 3.40
N TYR A 301 -14.41 -21.86 2.08
CA TYR A 301 -14.86 -23.14 1.54
C TYR A 301 -13.90 -24.28 1.89
N LEU A 302 -12.58 -24.03 1.90
CA LEU A 302 -11.59 -24.99 2.37
C LEU A 302 -11.88 -25.40 3.84
N GLU A 303 -12.10 -24.42 4.73
CA GLU A 303 -12.40 -24.70 6.14
C GLU A 303 -13.77 -25.39 6.34
N LYS A 304 -14.72 -25.17 5.45
CA LYS A 304 -16.01 -25.89 5.42
C LYS A 304 -15.93 -27.29 4.82
N GLY A 305 -14.84 -27.62 4.12
CA GLY A 305 -14.65 -28.89 3.44
C GLY A 305 -15.17 -28.93 2.00
N ASP A 306 -15.64 -27.81 1.46
CA ASP A 306 -16.13 -27.66 0.09
C ASP A 306 -14.99 -27.44 -0.91
N ILE A 307 -14.09 -28.45 -1.03
CA ILE A 307 -12.80 -28.31 -1.70
C ILE A 307 -12.94 -27.89 -3.17
N LYS A 308 -13.99 -28.35 -3.86
CA LYS A 308 -14.20 -27.96 -5.26
C LYS A 308 -14.49 -26.46 -5.39
N LEU A 309 -15.40 -25.92 -4.57
CA LEU A 309 -15.71 -24.47 -4.56
C LEU A 309 -14.50 -23.65 -4.13
N ALA A 310 -13.70 -24.17 -3.19
CA ALA A 310 -12.45 -23.52 -2.78
C ALA A 310 -11.48 -23.38 -3.96
N ILE A 311 -11.21 -24.46 -4.69
CA ILE A 311 -10.30 -24.45 -5.84
C ILE A 311 -10.83 -23.52 -6.95
N ASP A 312 -12.10 -23.62 -7.31
CA ASP A 312 -12.70 -22.81 -8.39
C ASP A 312 -12.61 -21.31 -8.04
N SER A 313 -12.91 -20.92 -6.79
CA SER A 313 -12.81 -19.54 -6.33
C SER A 313 -11.35 -19.02 -6.33
N LEU A 314 -10.40 -19.83 -5.86
CA LEU A 314 -8.99 -19.44 -5.82
C LEU A 314 -8.37 -19.33 -7.22
N LEU A 315 -8.73 -20.20 -8.17
CA LEU A 315 -8.25 -20.10 -9.54
C LEU A 315 -8.75 -18.84 -10.24
N GLU A 316 -10.02 -18.44 -10.03
CA GLU A 316 -10.54 -17.18 -10.56
C GLU A 316 -9.84 -15.99 -9.91
N SER A 317 -9.61 -16.01 -8.58
CA SER A 317 -8.87 -14.98 -7.86
C SER A 317 -7.45 -14.82 -8.39
N ILE A 318 -6.70 -15.92 -8.54
CA ILE A 318 -5.34 -15.94 -9.06
C ILE A 318 -5.28 -15.30 -10.45
N ARG A 319 -6.19 -15.69 -11.37
CA ARG A 319 -6.22 -15.08 -12.71
C ARG A 319 -6.40 -13.57 -12.67
N LEU A 320 -7.33 -13.08 -11.85
CA LEU A 320 -7.56 -11.63 -11.70
C LEU A 320 -6.35 -10.91 -11.10
N LEU A 321 -5.69 -11.50 -10.09
CA LEU A 321 -4.52 -10.91 -9.45
C LEU A 321 -3.29 -10.89 -10.37
N GLU A 322 -3.14 -11.88 -11.25
CA GLU A 322 -2.13 -11.89 -12.31
C GLU A 322 -2.37 -10.75 -13.32
N GLU A 323 -3.60 -10.56 -13.77
CA GLU A 323 -4.00 -9.48 -14.69
C GLU A 323 -3.77 -8.08 -14.05
N LEU A 324 -3.97 -7.96 -12.74
CA LEU A 324 -3.76 -6.72 -11.98
C LEU A 324 -2.29 -6.48 -11.61
N GLY A 325 -1.44 -7.49 -11.67
CA GLY A 325 -0.05 -7.42 -11.21
C GLY A 325 0.09 -7.32 -9.69
N ASP A 326 -0.93 -7.72 -8.92
CA ASP A 326 -0.89 -7.70 -7.45
C ASP A 326 -0.12 -8.91 -6.92
N LYS A 327 1.18 -8.73 -6.75
CA LYS A 327 2.10 -9.80 -6.34
C LYS A 327 1.80 -10.36 -4.94
N ARG A 328 1.40 -9.49 -3.98
CA ARG A 328 1.19 -9.91 -2.59
C ARG A 328 -0.03 -10.79 -2.46
N ASP A 329 -1.18 -10.32 -2.91
CA ASP A 329 -2.44 -11.04 -2.78
C ASP A 329 -2.46 -12.29 -3.68
N LEU A 330 -1.75 -12.27 -4.81
CA LEU A 330 -1.49 -13.44 -5.65
C LEU A 330 -0.74 -14.54 -4.85
N ALA A 331 0.31 -14.18 -4.12
CA ALA A 331 1.08 -15.16 -3.35
C ALA A 331 0.25 -15.77 -2.20
N ILE A 332 -0.62 -14.97 -1.57
CA ILE A 332 -1.57 -15.45 -0.55
C ILE A 332 -2.59 -16.43 -1.18
N ALA A 333 -3.17 -16.10 -2.34
CA ALA A 333 -4.11 -16.95 -3.04
C ALA A 333 -3.46 -18.28 -3.50
N LEU A 334 -2.21 -18.25 -3.97
CA LEU A 334 -1.42 -19.44 -4.30
C LEU A 334 -1.17 -20.34 -3.07
N THR A 335 -0.87 -19.74 -1.92
CA THR A 335 -0.70 -20.47 -0.64
C THR A 335 -2.01 -21.15 -0.23
N ASN A 336 -3.14 -20.46 -0.33
CA ASN A 336 -4.46 -21.02 -0.05
C ASN A 336 -4.82 -22.16 -1.02
N LEU A 337 -4.48 -22.01 -2.32
CA LEU A 337 -4.69 -23.06 -3.33
C LEU A 337 -3.84 -24.30 -3.03
N ALA A 338 -2.62 -24.12 -2.58
CA ALA A 338 -1.76 -25.23 -2.16
C ALA A 338 -2.40 -26.00 -0.98
N CYS A 339 -3.01 -25.31 0.01
CA CYS A 339 -3.78 -25.97 1.05
C CYS A 339 -4.90 -26.85 0.48
N CYS A 340 -5.63 -26.37 -0.54
CA CYS A 340 -6.67 -27.17 -1.20
C CYS A 340 -6.09 -28.40 -1.89
N TYR A 341 -4.96 -28.28 -2.59
CA TYR A 341 -4.32 -29.43 -3.26
C TYR A 341 -3.79 -30.46 -2.28
N MET A 342 -3.33 -30.03 -1.08
CA MET A 342 -2.96 -30.97 -0.02
C MET A 342 -4.15 -31.84 0.44
N THR A 343 -5.35 -31.29 0.50
CA THR A 343 -6.54 -32.07 0.94
C THR A 343 -7.03 -33.09 -0.10
N VAL A 344 -6.62 -32.95 -1.38
CA VAL A 344 -6.96 -33.89 -2.47
C VAL A 344 -5.72 -34.69 -2.93
N ASP A 345 -4.70 -34.77 -2.10
CA ASP A 345 -3.49 -35.61 -2.30
C ASP A 345 -2.64 -35.21 -3.52
N LYS A 346 -2.75 -33.95 -3.97
CA LYS A 346 -1.96 -33.36 -5.06
C LYS A 346 -0.74 -32.61 -4.54
N SER A 347 0.16 -33.35 -3.92
CA SER A 347 1.35 -32.80 -3.25
C SER A 347 2.33 -32.09 -4.20
N ILE A 348 2.42 -32.54 -5.47
CA ILE A 348 3.32 -31.91 -6.47
C ILE A 348 2.78 -30.53 -6.84
N GLU A 349 1.50 -30.41 -7.15
CA GLU A 349 0.86 -29.14 -7.47
C GLU A 349 0.94 -28.18 -6.28
N ALA A 350 0.75 -28.67 -5.05
CA ALA A 350 0.93 -27.86 -3.84
C ALA A 350 2.35 -27.30 -3.72
N LYS A 351 3.41 -28.11 -3.95
CA LYS A 351 4.81 -27.64 -3.96
C LYS A 351 5.04 -26.52 -4.98
N VAL A 352 4.56 -26.69 -6.21
CA VAL A 352 4.73 -25.69 -7.28
C VAL A 352 4.13 -24.33 -6.87
N HIS A 353 2.91 -24.34 -6.32
CA HIS A 353 2.27 -23.09 -5.90
C HIS A 353 2.93 -22.46 -4.69
N LEU A 354 3.38 -23.25 -3.70
CA LEU A 354 4.12 -22.75 -2.54
C LEU A 354 5.49 -22.20 -2.93
N SER A 355 6.22 -22.83 -3.85
CA SER A 355 7.49 -22.33 -4.34
C SER A 355 7.33 -20.94 -4.98
N ARG A 356 6.34 -20.80 -5.89
CA ARG A 356 6.04 -19.53 -6.55
C ARG A 356 5.62 -18.47 -5.53
N ALA A 357 4.75 -18.81 -4.57
CA ALA A 357 4.31 -17.90 -3.52
C ALA A 357 5.48 -17.41 -2.66
N LEU A 358 6.30 -18.34 -2.17
CA LEU A 358 7.42 -18.02 -1.28
C LEU A 358 8.48 -17.13 -1.98
N GLN A 359 8.83 -17.41 -3.23
CA GLN A 359 9.74 -16.56 -4.02
C GLN A 359 9.20 -15.12 -4.12
N THR A 360 7.92 -14.97 -4.45
CA THR A 360 7.29 -13.65 -4.54
C THR A 360 7.27 -12.91 -3.19
N LEU A 361 6.94 -13.62 -2.11
CA LEU A 361 6.88 -13.02 -0.76
C LEU A 361 8.25 -12.60 -0.24
N LEU A 362 9.30 -13.30 -0.61
CA LEU A 362 10.69 -12.92 -0.28
C LEU A 362 11.11 -11.62 -0.96
N GLU A 363 10.75 -11.43 -2.24
CA GLU A 363 10.96 -10.14 -2.93
C GLU A 363 10.26 -8.98 -2.21
N LEU A 364 9.07 -9.23 -1.64
CA LEU A 364 8.27 -8.23 -0.95
C LEU A 364 8.71 -7.99 0.51
N GLY A 365 9.38 -8.95 1.14
CA GLY A 365 9.91 -8.85 2.50
C GLY A 365 8.85 -8.87 3.63
N ASN A 366 7.60 -9.25 3.36
CA ASN A 366 6.55 -9.30 4.37
C ASN A 366 6.66 -10.58 5.23
N LYS A 367 7.19 -10.42 6.45
CA LYS A 367 7.46 -11.54 7.36
C LYS A 367 6.22 -12.35 7.75
N LEU A 368 5.05 -11.72 7.86
CA LEU A 368 3.81 -12.41 8.22
C LEU A 368 3.36 -13.36 7.11
N ASP A 369 3.34 -12.86 5.88
CA ASP A 369 2.93 -13.66 4.73
C ASP A 369 3.94 -14.77 4.42
N ILE A 370 5.26 -14.48 4.59
CA ILE A 370 6.33 -15.48 4.52
C ILE A 370 6.11 -16.59 5.55
N ALA A 371 5.84 -16.23 6.82
CA ALA A 371 5.59 -17.21 7.87
C ALA A 371 4.38 -18.11 7.56
N TYR A 372 3.30 -17.52 7.03
CA TYR A 372 2.11 -18.28 6.61
C TYR A 372 2.42 -19.30 5.49
N CYS A 373 3.18 -18.87 4.49
CA CYS A 373 3.59 -19.75 3.38
C CYS A 373 4.50 -20.89 3.85
N ILE A 374 5.51 -20.59 4.69
CA ILE A 374 6.45 -21.60 5.24
C ILE A 374 5.71 -22.59 6.15
N GLU A 375 4.76 -22.12 6.97
CA GLU A 375 3.96 -23.02 7.79
C GLU A 375 3.11 -23.97 6.96
N THR A 376 2.55 -23.48 5.85
CA THR A 376 1.82 -24.35 4.90
C THR A 376 2.77 -25.37 4.26
N ALA A 377 4.01 -24.99 3.92
CA ALA A 377 5.03 -25.92 3.43
C ALA A 377 5.43 -26.94 4.51
N ALA A 378 5.54 -26.54 5.76
CA ALA A 378 5.77 -27.45 6.88
C ALA A 378 4.67 -28.51 7.02
N GLN A 379 3.41 -28.09 6.92
CA GLN A 379 2.27 -29.01 6.95
C GLN A 379 2.36 -30.02 5.80
N LEU A 380 2.73 -29.58 4.58
CA LEU A 380 2.92 -30.46 3.43
C LEU A 380 4.05 -31.48 3.67
N ALA A 381 5.21 -31.04 4.20
CA ALA A 381 6.32 -31.92 4.51
C ALA A 381 5.93 -32.99 5.56
N ILE A 382 5.23 -32.59 6.61
CA ILE A 382 4.74 -33.49 7.65
C ILE A 382 3.76 -34.53 7.09
N THR A 383 2.80 -34.11 6.26
CA THR A 383 1.84 -35.05 5.63
C THR A 383 2.52 -36.04 4.70
N ARG A 384 3.66 -35.71 4.14
CA ARG A 384 4.50 -36.62 3.32
C ARG A 384 5.40 -37.54 4.16
N GLY A 385 5.39 -37.41 5.50
CA GLY A 385 6.25 -38.17 6.40
C GLY A 385 7.66 -37.61 6.60
N GLU A 386 7.94 -36.41 6.06
CA GLU A 386 9.22 -35.73 6.13
C GLU A 386 9.33 -34.89 7.42
N MET A 387 9.19 -35.56 8.59
CA MET A 387 8.98 -34.91 9.88
C MET A 387 10.07 -33.90 10.27
N ALA A 388 11.36 -34.21 10.00
CA ALA A 388 12.48 -33.33 10.37
C ALA A 388 12.43 -32.01 9.56
N VAL A 389 12.17 -32.12 8.26
CA VAL A 389 12.05 -30.95 7.37
C VAL A 389 10.84 -30.09 7.79
N GLY A 390 9.71 -30.72 8.07
CA GLY A 390 8.51 -30.02 8.51
C GLY A 390 8.70 -29.31 9.85
N ALA A 391 9.43 -29.93 10.81
CA ALA A 391 9.73 -29.32 12.12
C ALA A 391 10.64 -28.07 11.98
N ASP A 392 11.66 -28.12 11.15
CA ASP A 392 12.56 -26.99 10.89
C ASP A 392 11.80 -25.82 10.24
N MET A 393 10.95 -26.10 9.26
CA MET A 393 10.08 -25.10 8.62
C MET A 393 9.09 -24.47 9.62
N ALA A 394 8.42 -25.29 10.44
CA ALA A 394 7.46 -24.80 11.44
C ALA A 394 8.15 -23.90 12.47
N SER A 395 9.36 -24.26 12.91
CA SER A 395 10.17 -23.45 13.83
C SER A 395 10.58 -22.12 13.20
N THR A 396 10.89 -22.11 11.89
CA THR A 396 11.21 -20.88 11.14
C THR A 396 9.98 -19.96 11.04
N ALA A 397 8.80 -20.51 10.74
CA ALA A 397 7.56 -19.75 10.69
C ALA A 397 7.20 -19.14 12.06
N GLU A 398 7.36 -19.91 13.16
CA GLU A 398 7.15 -19.43 14.52
C GLU A 398 8.15 -18.30 14.89
N TYR A 399 9.43 -18.46 14.55
CA TYR A 399 10.42 -17.39 14.76
C TYR A 399 10.04 -16.09 14.04
N LEU A 400 9.61 -16.18 12.77
CA LEU A 400 9.16 -15.00 12.00
C LEU A 400 7.97 -14.32 12.68
N ARG A 401 6.95 -15.06 13.10
CA ARG A 401 5.79 -14.51 13.82
C ARG A 401 6.19 -13.82 15.13
N ARG A 402 7.02 -14.46 15.95
CA ARG A 402 7.51 -13.86 17.20
C ARG A 402 8.30 -12.60 16.97
N SER A 403 9.11 -12.55 15.90
CA SER A 403 9.93 -11.37 15.57
C SER A 403 9.10 -10.11 15.26
N ILE A 404 7.81 -10.29 14.93
CA ILE A 404 6.86 -9.21 14.64
C ILE A 404 5.74 -9.09 15.69
N GLY A 405 5.81 -9.91 16.76
CA GLY A 405 4.80 -9.93 17.83
C GLY A 405 3.42 -10.45 17.41
N TYR A 406 3.33 -11.26 16.34
CA TYR A 406 2.07 -11.80 15.83
C TYR A 406 1.72 -13.12 16.51
N GLU A 407 0.51 -13.19 17.08
CA GLU A 407 -0.09 -14.41 17.59
C GLU A 407 -1.04 -15.04 16.57
N LEU A 408 -0.97 -16.36 16.42
CA LEU A 408 -1.89 -17.09 15.55
C LEU A 408 -3.34 -16.87 15.97
N PRO A 409 -4.25 -16.54 15.03
CA PRO A 409 -5.67 -16.46 15.28
C PRO A 409 -6.27 -17.85 15.58
N PRO A 410 -7.47 -17.94 16.20
CA PRO A 410 -8.06 -19.20 16.63
C PRO A 410 -8.08 -20.30 15.56
N ILE A 411 -8.51 -19.98 14.35
CA ILE A 411 -8.60 -20.96 13.24
C ILE A 411 -7.21 -21.46 12.81
N GLU A 412 -6.19 -20.62 12.86
CA GLU A 412 -4.81 -20.99 12.55
C GLU A 412 -4.14 -21.75 13.69
N LYS A 413 -4.44 -21.40 14.95
CA LYS A 413 -4.01 -22.18 16.12
C LYS A 413 -4.52 -23.63 16.05
N ASP A 414 -5.79 -23.81 15.68
CA ASP A 414 -6.39 -25.15 15.54
C ASP A 414 -5.73 -25.94 14.41
N ARG A 415 -5.43 -25.29 13.29
CA ARG A 415 -4.70 -25.89 12.17
C ARG A 415 -3.27 -26.26 12.59
N HIS A 416 -2.54 -25.33 13.18
CA HIS A 416 -1.17 -25.57 13.67
C HIS A 416 -1.11 -26.71 14.66
N LYS A 417 -2.05 -26.77 15.64
CA LYS A 417 -2.14 -27.85 16.59
C LYS A 417 -2.34 -29.19 15.89
N ARG A 418 -3.30 -29.28 14.98
CA ARG A 418 -3.69 -30.52 14.27
C ARG A 418 -2.58 -31.08 13.38
N TYR A 419 -1.91 -30.22 12.62
CA TYR A 419 -0.98 -30.66 11.60
C TYR A 419 0.50 -30.58 12.00
N VAL A 420 0.85 -29.77 12.98
CA VAL A 420 2.23 -29.55 13.43
C VAL A 420 2.46 -30.19 14.81
N LEU A 421 1.77 -29.73 15.85
CA LEU A 421 2.06 -30.16 17.24
C LEU A 421 1.67 -31.61 17.51
N GLU A 422 0.57 -32.12 16.94
CA GLU A 422 0.13 -33.51 17.15
C GLU A 422 0.96 -34.51 16.34
N SER A 423 1.63 -34.05 15.29
CA SER A 423 2.41 -34.90 14.36
C SER A 423 3.91 -34.93 14.69
N ILE A 424 4.44 -33.91 15.38
CA ILE A 424 5.86 -33.82 15.75
C ILE A 424 6.02 -34.14 17.23
N SER A 425 6.98 -34.98 17.62
CA SER A 425 7.28 -35.19 19.03
C SER A 425 7.72 -33.86 19.66
N LEU A 426 7.23 -33.58 20.89
CA LEU A 426 7.57 -32.36 21.65
C LEU A 426 9.10 -32.11 21.73
N GLU A 427 9.90 -33.17 21.84
CA GLU A 427 11.36 -33.08 21.84
C GLU A 427 11.94 -32.52 20.54
N SER A 428 11.39 -32.88 19.38
CA SER A 428 11.86 -32.38 18.08
C SER A 428 11.51 -30.91 17.87
N PHE A 429 10.35 -30.47 18.40
CA PHE A 429 9.89 -29.09 18.33
C PHE A 429 10.63 -28.17 19.31
N GLU A 430 10.91 -28.65 20.54
CA GLU A 430 11.68 -27.90 21.56
C GLU A 430 13.16 -27.75 21.19
N LEU A 431 13.76 -28.74 20.53
CA LEU A 431 15.11 -28.64 19.97
C LEU A 431 15.20 -27.58 18.87
N GLY A 432 14.14 -27.37 18.07
CA GLY A 432 14.02 -26.26 17.13
C GLY A 432 13.93 -24.89 17.85
N ASN A 433 13.11 -24.78 18.88
CA ASN A 433 12.87 -23.55 19.66
C ASN A 433 14.06 -23.13 20.54
N SER A 434 14.87 -24.08 21.05
CA SER A 434 16.08 -23.77 21.86
C SER A 434 17.22 -23.14 21.02
N ARG A 435 17.05 -23.01 19.71
CA ARG A 435 17.98 -22.36 18.79
C ARG A 435 17.74 -20.85 18.62
N ASP A 436 16.93 -20.20 19.45
CA ASP A 436 16.49 -18.81 19.33
C ASP A 436 17.60 -17.79 18.96
N ILE A 437 18.82 -17.97 19.51
CA ILE A 437 19.96 -17.09 19.20
C ILE A 437 20.60 -17.43 17.83
N LYS A 438 20.53 -18.69 17.41
CA LYS A 438 21.05 -19.11 16.10
C LYS A 438 20.08 -18.77 14.96
N HIS A 439 18.78 -18.81 15.20
CA HIS A 439 17.76 -18.46 14.21
C HIS A 439 17.80 -16.97 13.81
N ALA A 440 18.13 -16.06 14.74
CA ALA A 440 18.30 -14.65 14.43
C ALA A 440 19.35 -14.35 13.33
N ILE A 441 20.33 -15.27 13.15
CA ILE A 441 21.44 -15.14 12.20
C ILE A 441 21.24 -16.03 10.96
N TYR A 442 20.38 -17.06 11.03
CA TYR A 442 20.29 -18.13 10.03
C TYR A 442 18.90 -18.33 9.40
N TRP A 443 17.89 -17.53 9.77
CA TRP A 443 16.52 -17.70 9.24
C TRP A 443 16.47 -17.59 7.69
N GLU A 444 17.31 -16.76 7.09
CA GLU A 444 17.41 -16.65 5.63
C GLU A 444 17.85 -17.97 5.00
N LYS A 445 18.86 -18.65 5.62
CA LYS A 445 19.31 -19.96 5.16
C LYS A 445 18.28 -21.07 5.31
N GLU A 446 17.44 -21.00 6.34
CA GLU A 446 16.36 -21.98 6.51
C GLU A 446 15.26 -21.76 5.48
N ILE A 447 15.01 -20.52 5.07
CA ILE A 447 14.13 -20.23 3.94
C ILE A 447 14.68 -20.75 2.62
N ASP A 448 15.98 -20.57 2.37
CA ASP A 448 16.62 -21.12 1.17
C ASP A 448 16.47 -22.66 1.12
N LYS A 449 16.65 -23.35 2.24
CA LYS A 449 16.39 -24.81 2.33
C LYS A 449 14.91 -25.14 2.07
N CYS A 450 13.98 -24.32 2.56
CA CYS A 450 12.57 -24.49 2.27
C CYS A 450 12.30 -24.39 0.77
N LEU A 451 12.88 -23.38 0.09
CA LEU A 451 12.78 -23.23 -1.36
C LEU A 451 13.41 -24.40 -2.11
N GLU A 452 14.58 -24.87 -1.71
CA GLU A 452 15.24 -26.04 -2.28
C GLU A 452 14.34 -27.28 -2.18
N TRP A 453 13.74 -27.50 -1.00
CA TRP A 453 12.81 -28.62 -0.78
C TRP A 453 11.54 -28.48 -1.63
N LEU A 454 10.97 -27.28 -1.76
CA LEU A 454 9.79 -27.05 -2.60
C LEU A 454 10.08 -27.31 -4.08
N ASN A 455 11.30 -27.08 -4.54
CA ASN A 455 11.71 -27.29 -5.92
C ASN A 455 12.24 -28.71 -6.21
N SER A 456 12.43 -29.56 -5.19
CA SER A 456 12.79 -30.98 -5.31
C SER A 456 11.56 -31.87 -5.56
#